data_bfb5d8e9ff74462792ae26b848b46044
#
_entry.id   bfb5d8e9ff74462792ae26b848b46044
#
_cell.length_a   1.000
_cell.length_b   1.000
_cell.length_c   1.000
_cell.angle_alpha   90.00
_cell.angle_beta   90.00
_cell.angle_gamma   90.00
#
_symmetry.space_group_name_H-M   'P 1'
#
loop_
_entity.id
_entity.type
_entity.pdbx_description
1 polymer ?
#
loop_
_entity_poly.entity_id
_entity_poly.type
_entity_poly.pdbx_seq_one_letter_code
_entity_poly.pdbx_strand_id
1 'polypeptide(L)'
;MRRIAIIVTAIVLAASLPLAARGDDAGTVKVTVKYTGKGTVDGSHRVWVWLFTSPDIGPGSMPIAQTSLDKNGMPALFENVAADRVWIAVAFDEQGVMAGDGAPPTGTPIGLYVGSDGAPRPVTPGDTADATLVFDDSLRMP
;
A
#
# COMPACT_ATOMS: atom_id res chain seq x y z
N MET A 1 9.69 -24.89 -74.46
CA MET A 1 8.69 -24.73 -73.37
C MET A 1 9.43 -24.67 -72.04
N ARG A 2 9.57 -23.48 -71.50
CA ARG A 2 10.24 -23.31 -70.26
C ARG A 2 9.19 -23.26 -69.16
N ARG A 3 9.24 -24.18 -68.21
CA ARG A 3 8.40 -24.18 -67.02
C ARG A 3 9.09 -23.36 -65.99
N ILE A 4 8.47 -22.25 -65.63
CA ILE A 4 8.91 -21.38 -64.52
C ILE A 4 8.30 -21.98 -63.27
N ALA A 5 9.18 -22.49 -62.40
CA ALA A 5 8.76 -22.90 -61.05
C ALA A 5 8.76 -21.64 -60.13
N ILE A 6 7.57 -21.29 -59.71
CA ILE A 6 7.41 -20.21 -58.70
C ILE A 6 7.63 -20.86 -57.34
N ILE A 7 8.75 -20.55 -56.73
CA ILE A 7 8.99 -20.90 -55.34
C ILE A 7 8.28 -19.85 -54.46
N VAL A 8 7.17 -20.27 -53.86
CA VAL A 8 6.52 -19.44 -52.83
C VAL A 8 7.25 -19.66 -51.54
N THR A 9 8.10 -18.71 -51.18
CA THR A 9 8.75 -18.69 -49.88
C THR A 9 7.72 -18.19 -48.85
N ALA A 10 7.16 -19.10 -48.07
CA ALA A 10 6.34 -18.74 -46.94
C ALA A 10 7.21 -18.14 -45.84
N ILE A 11 7.14 -16.83 -45.67
CA ILE A 11 7.73 -16.13 -44.53
C ILE A 11 6.83 -16.42 -43.33
N VAL A 12 7.27 -17.37 -42.50
CA VAL A 12 6.67 -17.56 -41.18
C VAL A 12 7.12 -16.39 -40.30
N LEU A 13 6.26 -15.38 -40.17
CA LEU A 13 6.45 -14.32 -39.24
C LEU A 13 6.18 -14.89 -37.85
N ALA A 14 7.21 -15.33 -37.15
CA ALA A 14 7.12 -15.69 -35.76
C ALA A 14 6.87 -14.37 -34.99
N ALA A 15 5.61 -14.09 -34.69
CA ALA A 15 5.26 -13.05 -33.75
C ALA A 15 5.75 -13.50 -32.37
N SER A 16 6.96 -13.09 -32.01
CA SER A 16 7.40 -13.14 -30.63
C SER A 16 6.56 -12.14 -29.85
N LEU A 17 5.49 -12.63 -29.25
CA LEU A 17 4.78 -11.88 -28.21
C LEU A 17 5.81 -11.59 -27.11
N PRO A 18 6.05 -10.31 -26.76
CA PRO A 18 6.83 -10.05 -25.59
C PRO A 18 6.07 -10.70 -24.43
N LEU A 19 6.68 -11.68 -23.78
CA LEU A 19 6.27 -12.04 -22.44
C LEU A 19 6.38 -10.74 -21.66
N ALA A 20 5.22 -10.13 -21.38
CA ALA A 20 5.18 -9.06 -20.40
C ALA A 20 5.75 -9.69 -19.13
N ALA A 21 6.98 -9.30 -18.78
CA ALA A 21 7.51 -9.58 -17.48
C ALA A 21 6.52 -8.93 -16.52
N ARG A 22 5.59 -9.71 -16.03
CA ARG A 22 4.85 -9.36 -14.85
C ARG A 22 5.94 -9.23 -13.80
N GLY A 23 6.20 -7.98 -13.37
CA GLY A 23 7.02 -7.77 -12.19
C GLY A 23 6.47 -8.73 -11.16
N ASP A 24 7.27 -9.75 -10.84
CA ASP A 24 6.82 -10.90 -10.08
C ASP A 24 6.21 -10.37 -8.81
N ASP A 25 4.91 -10.67 -8.61
CA ASP A 25 4.15 -10.49 -7.39
C ASP A 25 3.89 -9.04 -6.92
N ALA A 26 4.12 -8.02 -7.75
CA ALA A 26 3.68 -6.68 -7.43
C ALA A 26 2.15 -6.59 -7.48
N GLY A 27 1.55 -6.23 -6.35
CA GLY A 27 0.11 -6.13 -6.21
C GLY A 27 -0.33 -4.77 -5.70
N THR A 28 -1.62 -4.62 -5.54
CA THR A 28 -2.27 -3.42 -5.01
C THR A 28 -2.79 -3.70 -3.61
N VAL A 29 -2.69 -2.72 -2.74
CA VAL A 29 -3.31 -2.72 -1.40
C VAL A 29 -4.15 -1.47 -1.28
N LYS A 30 -5.43 -1.64 -0.96
CA LYS A 30 -6.36 -0.56 -0.68
C LYS A 30 -6.67 -0.57 0.82
N VAL A 31 -6.44 0.56 1.47
CA VAL A 31 -6.67 0.72 2.90
C VAL A 31 -7.69 1.84 3.11
N THR A 32 -8.88 1.48 3.58
CA THR A 32 -9.86 2.48 4.00
C THR A 32 -9.62 2.78 5.47
N VAL A 33 -9.32 4.04 5.78
CA VAL A 33 -8.97 4.46 7.13
C VAL A 33 -10.02 5.40 7.67
N LYS A 34 -10.52 5.09 8.86
CA LYS A 34 -11.46 5.94 9.59
C LYS A 34 -10.88 6.29 10.96
N TYR A 35 -10.64 7.56 11.16
CA TYR A 35 -10.28 8.11 12.46
C TYR A 35 -11.54 8.56 13.20
N THR A 36 -11.72 8.08 14.41
CA THR A 36 -12.90 8.35 15.26
C THR A 36 -12.58 9.13 16.52
N GLY A 37 -11.34 9.63 16.64
CA GLY A 37 -10.93 10.48 17.75
C GLY A 37 -11.51 11.88 17.68
N LYS A 38 -11.02 12.76 18.54
CA LYS A 38 -11.56 14.12 18.71
C LYS A 38 -11.13 15.11 17.63
N GLY A 39 -10.01 14.83 16.93
CA GLY A 39 -9.50 15.71 15.90
C GLY A 39 -10.28 15.64 14.59
N THR A 40 -10.08 16.65 13.76
CA THR A 40 -10.68 16.71 12.41
C THR A 40 -9.61 16.42 11.37
N VAL A 41 -9.85 15.47 10.50
CA VAL A 41 -8.96 15.16 9.37
C VAL A 41 -9.21 16.16 8.25
N ASP A 42 -8.16 16.89 7.87
CA ASP A 42 -8.19 17.89 6.80
C ASP A 42 -6.81 18.01 6.10
N GLY A 43 -6.65 18.99 5.24
CA GLY A 43 -5.41 19.22 4.51
C GLY A 43 -4.19 19.58 5.37
N SER A 44 -4.42 20.06 6.60
CA SER A 44 -3.36 20.43 7.56
C SER A 44 -3.16 19.36 8.64
N HIS A 45 -4.18 18.54 8.90
CA HIS A 45 -4.19 17.49 9.92
C HIS A 45 -4.58 16.18 9.23
N ARG A 46 -3.57 15.52 8.64
CA ARG A 46 -3.77 14.37 7.78
C ARG A 46 -3.70 13.06 8.55
N VAL A 47 -4.29 12.03 7.99
CA VAL A 47 -4.03 10.65 8.40
C VAL A 47 -2.90 10.10 7.53
N TRP A 48 -1.84 9.65 8.17
CA TRP A 48 -0.73 8.99 7.51
C TRP A 48 -0.92 7.49 7.53
N VAL A 49 -0.56 6.83 6.43
CA VAL A 49 -0.68 5.37 6.25
C VAL A 49 0.66 4.83 5.76
N TRP A 50 1.15 3.81 6.44
CA TRP A 50 2.41 3.13 6.09
C TRP A 50 2.20 1.65 5.90
N LEU A 51 2.95 1.08 4.97
CA LEU A 51 3.08 -0.36 4.80
C LEU A 51 4.46 -0.81 5.26
N PHE A 52 4.50 -1.87 6.06
CA PHE A 52 5.72 -2.50 6.55
C PHE A 52 5.79 -3.96 6.12
N THR A 53 6.98 -4.54 6.08
CA THR A 53 7.21 -5.95 5.75
C THR A 53 7.35 -6.84 6.98
N SER A 54 7.19 -6.28 8.18
CA SER A 54 7.28 -6.99 9.46
C SER A 54 6.17 -6.53 10.41
N PRO A 55 5.66 -7.41 11.27
CA PRO A 55 4.71 -7.02 12.32
C PRO A 55 5.37 -6.23 13.46
N ASP A 56 6.70 -6.27 13.57
CA ASP A 56 7.46 -5.56 14.60
C ASP A 56 7.65 -4.09 14.21
N ILE A 57 6.59 -3.31 14.32
CA ILE A 57 6.57 -1.90 13.95
C ILE A 57 6.92 -1.05 15.17
N GLY A 58 7.98 -0.28 15.07
CA GLY A 58 8.47 0.59 16.12
C GLY A 58 9.22 1.80 15.55
N PRO A 59 9.79 2.65 16.42
CA PRO A 59 10.41 3.92 16.00
C PRO A 59 11.53 3.79 14.96
N GLY A 60 12.23 2.67 14.94
CA GLY A 60 13.30 2.40 13.96
C GLY A 60 12.85 1.65 12.71
N SER A 61 11.57 1.33 12.58
CA SER A 61 11.06 0.57 11.44
C SER A 61 11.02 1.44 10.17
N MET A 62 11.39 0.82 9.04
CA MET A 62 11.34 1.48 7.73
C MET A 62 10.14 0.97 6.94
N PRO A 63 9.20 1.85 6.59
CA PRO A 63 8.10 1.46 5.70
C PRO A 63 8.59 1.25 4.26
N ILE A 64 7.93 0.37 3.53
CA ILE A 64 8.16 0.19 2.09
C ILE A 64 7.30 1.12 1.23
N ALA A 65 6.23 1.66 1.79
CA ALA A 65 5.35 2.62 1.12
C ALA A 65 4.63 3.47 2.17
N GLN A 66 4.27 4.67 1.76
CA GLN A 66 3.54 5.62 2.60
C GLN A 66 2.67 6.54 1.77
N THR A 67 1.59 7.00 2.36
CA THR A 67 0.73 8.05 1.80
C THR A 67 0.02 8.80 2.92
N SER A 68 -0.60 9.91 2.59
CA SER A 68 -1.43 10.66 3.54
C SER A 68 -2.81 10.95 2.96
N LEU A 69 -3.80 11.03 3.83
CA LEU A 69 -5.19 11.28 3.51
C LEU A 69 -5.64 12.60 4.16
N ASP A 70 -6.29 13.44 3.39
CA ASP A 70 -6.84 14.73 3.84
C ASP A 70 -8.34 14.70 4.15
N LYS A 71 -8.93 13.52 4.03
CA LYS A 71 -10.36 13.27 4.35
C LYS A 71 -10.52 11.99 5.11
N ASN A 72 -11.36 12.03 6.13
CA ASN A 72 -11.68 10.85 6.93
C ASN A 72 -12.52 9.84 6.14
N GLY A 73 -12.18 8.56 6.29
CA GLY A 73 -12.85 7.47 5.57
C GLY A 73 -12.44 7.32 4.11
N MET A 74 -11.48 8.10 3.64
CA MET A 74 -10.93 7.99 2.29
C MET A 74 -10.03 6.76 2.17
N PRO A 75 -10.08 6.03 1.04
CA PRO A 75 -9.15 4.92 0.81
C PRO A 75 -7.75 5.43 0.44
N ALA A 76 -6.74 4.82 1.02
CA ALA A 76 -5.36 4.89 0.56
C ALA A 76 -5.09 3.76 -0.42
N LEU A 77 -4.58 4.08 -1.60
CA LEU A 77 -4.27 3.11 -2.63
C LEU A 77 -2.76 3.00 -2.80
N PHE A 78 -2.23 1.80 -2.60
CA PHE A 78 -0.83 1.48 -2.87
C PHE A 78 -0.74 0.54 -4.05
N GLU A 79 -0.09 0.98 -5.11
CA GLU A 79 0.12 0.19 -6.32
C GLU A 79 1.57 -0.31 -6.37
N ASN A 80 1.79 -1.39 -7.12
CA ASN A 80 3.13 -1.98 -7.32
C ASN A 80 3.83 -2.36 -6.00
N VAL A 81 3.08 -2.90 -5.07
CA VAL A 81 3.62 -3.38 -3.80
C VAL A 81 4.27 -4.75 -4.04
N ALA A 82 5.60 -4.77 -3.99
CA ALA A 82 6.43 -5.95 -4.31
C ALA A 82 6.80 -6.76 -3.05
N ALA A 83 5.85 -7.00 -2.17
CA ALA A 83 6.03 -7.78 -0.96
C ALA A 83 5.00 -8.90 -0.88
N ASP A 84 5.36 -10.03 -0.30
CA ASP A 84 4.44 -11.15 -0.12
C ASP A 84 3.34 -10.83 0.88
N ARG A 85 3.70 -10.11 1.92
CA ARG A 85 2.78 -9.65 2.98
C ARG A 85 3.20 -8.29 3.47
N VAL A 86 2.21 -7.48 3.84
CA VAL A 86 2.43 -6.18 4.45
C VAL A 86 1.59 -6.02 5.71
N TRP A 87 2.11 -5.26 6.66
CA TRP A 87 1.40 -4.81 7.85
C TRP A 87 1.16 -3.32 7.75
N ILE A 88 0.02 -2.86 8.25
CA ILE A 88 -0.46 -1.50 8.06
C ILE A 88 -0.45 -0.78 9.39
N ALA A 89 0.18 0.38 9.42
CA ALA A 89 0.12 1.32 10.51
C ALA A 89 -0.41 2.67 10.03
N VAL A 90 -1.11 3.37 10.91
CA VAL A 90 -1.66 4.69 10.65
C VAL A 90 -1.36 5.63 11.79
N ALA A 91 -1.36 6.92 11.52
CA ALA A 91 -1.28 7.97 12.53
C ALA A 91 -2.11 9.18 12.12
N PHE A 92 -2.67 9.87 13.10
CA PHE A 92 -3.32 11.15 12.87
C PHE A 92 -2.40 12.30 13.29
N ASP A 93 -2.06 13.14 12.33
CA ASP A 93 -1.21 14.32 12.53
C ASP A 93 -1.99 15.45 13.17
N GLU A 94 -2.24 15.34 14.49
CA GLU A 94 -3.05 16.31 15.20
C GLU A 94 -2.36 17.68 15.37
N GLN A 95 -1.03 17.75 15.17
CA GLN A 95 -0.27 18.99 15.24
C GLN A 95 0.04 19.61 13.86
N GLY A 96 -0.21 18.87 12.77
CA GLY A 96 0.08 19.33 11.43
C GLY A 96 1.57 19.45 11.10
N VAL A 97 2.42 18.63 11.71
CA VAL A 97 3.89 18.72 11.62
C VAL A 97 4.55 17.53 10.91
N MET A 98 3.79 16.49 10.60
CA MET A 98 4.34 15.27 10.00
C MET A 98 4.60 15.46 8.51
N ALA A 99 5.77 15.04 8.06
CA ALA A 99 6.17 15.01 6.65
C ALA A 99 6.23 13.60 6.05
N GLY A 100 5.97 12.56 6.85
CA GLY A 100 5.94 11.17 6.42
C GLY A 100 7.31 10.48 6.38
N ASP A 101 8.39 11.18 6.65
CA ASP A 101 9.78 10.72 6.52
C ASP A 101 10.39 10.26 7.85
N GLY A 102 9.59 9.85 8.79
CA GLY A 102 10.05 9.37 10.09
C GLY A 102 8.93 8.85 10.96
N ALA A 103 9.27 8.42 12.15
CA ALA A 103 8.29 8.02 13.15
C ALA A 103 7.40 9.20 13.55
N PRO A 104 6.11 8.96 13.84
CA PRO A 104 5.26 10.00 14.39
C PRO A 104 5.84 10.56 15.70
N PRO A 105 5.65 11.86 15.99
CA PRO A 105 6.05 12.43 17.28
C PRO A 105 5.38 11.71 18.46
N THR A 106 6.05 11.73 19.61
CA THR A 106 5.48 11.24 20.88
C THR A 106 4.10 11.86 21.13
N GLY A 107 3.14 11.06 21.54
CA GLY A 107 1.77 11.47 21.81
C GLY A 107 0.85 11.48 20.60
N THR A 108 1.35 11.23 19.38
CA THR A 108 0.52 11.15 18.18
C THR A 108 -0.45 9.96 18.26
N PRO A 109 -1.75 10.15 17.98
CA PRO A 109 -2.69 9.03 17.85
C PRO A 109 -2.26 8.09 16.73
N ILE A 110 -2.17 6.81 17.04
CA ILE A 110 -1.74 5.77 16.08
C ILE A 110 -2.72 4.61 16.06
N GLY A 111 -2.66 3.82 15.00
CA GLY A 111 -3.41 2.60 14.86
C GLY A 111 -2.65 1.56 14.06
N LEU A 112 -3.00 0.30 14.28
CA LEU A 112 -2.49 -0.85 13.55
C LEU A 112 -3.65 -1.65 12.98
N TYR A 113 -3.46 -2.21 11.81
CA TYR A 113 -4.41 -3.18 11.29
C TYR A 113 -4.21 -4.51 12.03
N VAL A 114 -5.22 -4.87 12.79
CA VAL A 114 -5.18 -6.03 13.69
C VAL A 114 -6.29 -7.01 13.35
N GLY A 115 -6.08 -8.28 13.70
CA GLY A 115 -7.11 -9.30 13.64
C GLY A 115 -8.06 -9.24 14.84
N SER A 116 -9.00 -10.16 14.88
CA SER A 116 -9.97 -10.30 15.99
C SER A 116 -9.31 -10.64 17.33
N ASP A 117 -8.08 -11.17 17.30
CA ASP A 117 -7.24 -11.45 18.46
C ASP A 117 -6.43 -10.24 18.96
N GLY A 118 -6.53 -9.09 18.29
CA GLY A 118 -5.77 -7.90 18.60
C GLY A 118 -4.31 -7.91 18.14
N ALA A 119 -3.85 -8.99 17.50
CA ALA A 119 -2.50 -9.08 16.96
C ALA A 119 -2.41 -8.41 15.56
N PRO A 120 -1.25 -7.84 15.18
CA PRO A 120 -1.05 -7.30 13.85
C PRO A 120 -1.40 -8.33 12.77
N ARG A 121 -2.25 -7.94 11.84
CA ARG A 121 -2.72 -8.81 10.77
C ARG A 121 -2.06 -8.44 9.45
N PRO A 122 -1.41 -9.39 8.76
CA PRO A 122 -0.86 -9.13 7.44
C PRO A 122 -1.94 -9.05 6.37
N VAL A 123 -1.63 -8.28 5.32
CA VAL A 123 -2.41 -8.22 4.07
C VAL A 123 -1.51 -8.69 2.94
N THR A 124 -2.04 -9.57 2.10
CA THR A 124 -1.34 -10.01 0.89
C THR A 124 -1.69 -9.08 -0.26
N PRO A 125 -0.73 -8.35 -0.84
CA PRO A 125 -0.98 -7.53 -2.02
C PRO A 125 -1.55 -8.34 -3.18
N GLY A 126 -2.49 -7.78 -3.93
CA GLY A 126 -3.14 -8.46 -5.04
C GLY A 126 -4.17 -7.56 -5.71
N ASP A 127 -4.97 -8.11 -6.63
CA ASP A 127 -5.96 -7.33 -7.38
C ASP A 127 -7.12 -6.82 -6.50
N THR A 128 -7.41 -7.51 -5.39
CA THR A 128 -8.56 -7.24 -4.52
C THR A 128 -8.19 -7.11 -3.05
N ALA A 129 -6.91 -6.88 -2.74
CA ALA A 129 -6.49 -6.70 -1.36
C ALA A 129 -7.08 -5.42 -0.79
N ASP A 130 -7.96 -5.55 0.17
CA ASP A 130 -8.71 -4.47 0.81
C ASP A 130 -8.66 -4.64 2.33
N ALA A 131 -8.33 -3.58 3.04
CA ALA A 131 -8.32 -3.53 4.48
C ALA A 131 -9.06 -2.29 4.96
N THR A 132 -9.88 -2.45 5.99
CA THR A 132 -10.54 -1.34 6.67
C THR A 132 -9.94 -1.21 8.06
N LEU A 133 -9.41 -0.05 8.38
CA LEU A 133 -8.80 0.25 9.66
C LEU A 133 -9.53 1.41 10.32
N VAL A 134 -10.00 1.18 11.54
CA VAL A 134 -10.62 2.21 12.39
C VAL A 134 -9.72 2.43 13.59
N PHE A 135 -9.41 3.68 13.90
CA PHE A 135 -8.59 4.02 15.06
C PHE A 135 -9.06 5.34 15.70
N ASP A 136 -8.64 5.57 16.92
CA ASP A 136 -9.00 6.73 17.72
C ASP A 136 -7.79 7.25 18.52
N ASP A 137 -8.04 8.02 19.57
CA ASP A 137 -7.01 8.62 20.42
C ASP A 137 -6.50 7.70 21.54
N SER A 138 -6.98 6.45 21.62
CA SER A 138 -6.67 5.55 22.74
C SER A 138 -5.25 4.99 22.71
N LEU A 139 -4.68 4.80 21.53
CA LEU A 139 -3.31 4.36 21.35
C LEU A 139 -2.47 5.54 20.82
N ARG A 140 -1.40 5.87 21.52
CA ARG A 140 -0.53 6.99 21.15
C ARG A 140 0.93 6.53 21.06
N MET A 141 1.71 7.23 20.24
CA MET A 141 3.16 7.03 20.21
C MET A 141 3.76 7.28 21.60
N PRO A 142 4.61 6.34 22.07
CA PRO A 142 5.29 6.49 23.36
C PRO A 142 6.33 7.61 23.37
#